data_b06202f9c3e0f9b7025c27b2b8b179b2
#
_entry.id   b06202f9c3e0f9b7025c27b2b8b179b2
#
_cell.length_a   1.000
_cell.length_b   1.000
_cell.length_c   1.000
_cell.angle_alpha   90.00
_cell.angle_beta   90.00
_cell.angle_gamma   90.00
#
_symmetry.space_group_name_H-M   'P 1'
#
loop_
_entity.id
_entity.type
_entity.pdbx_description
1 polymer ?
#
loop_
_entity_poly.entity_id
_entity_poly.type
_entity_poly.pdbx_seq_one_letter_code
_entity_poly.pdbx_strand_id
1 'polypeptide(L)'
;MKHYYLDLDLIRLATEDGAVHLDKQFILIDTFDEMTEGVQAGSFFVNHPVKLSFTVVIFCISGWMKFQISLQNYVLNPNDILIVQEGTIGEYRGMSEDAKIVVIALGNEYFQMTNQFGANTPFKQWLYTSPICHLKPEDIQEAMTVYGLMKQKITEKDNPFRKEALMGYMQVLTYNTYKYLIHHEENSKIEKERKSRQQEIYDSFIKEIQKNYTKERSISYYADL
;
A
#
# COMPACT_ATOMS: atom_id res chain seq x y z
N MET A 1 -24.36 -15.56 -1.83
CA MET A 1 -24.11 -14.24 -1.23
C MET A 1 -23.55 -13.34 -2.31
N LYS A 2 -24.24 -12.24 -2.68
CA LYS A 2 -23.68 -11.28 -3.65
C LYS A 2 -22.56 -10.53 -2.93
N HIS A 3 -21.33 -10.61 -3.45
CA HIS A 3 -20.24 -9.79 -2.99
C HIS A 3 -20.56 -8.33 -3.33
N TYR A 4 -20.58 -7.45 -2.33
CA TYR A 4 -20.85 -6.01 -2.48
C TYR A 4 -19.59 -5.18 -2.78
N TYR A 5 -18.48 -5.82 -3.15
CA TYR A 5 -17.23 -5.16 -3.54
C TYR A 5 -16.75 -5.71 -4.88
N LEU A 6 -16.04 -4.87 -5.61
CA LEU A 6 -15.37 -5.25 -6.85
C LEU A 6 -13.95 -5.75 -6.51
N ASP A 7 -13.53 -6.82 -7.16
CA ASP A 7 -12.11 -7.20 -7.13
C ASP A 7 -11.34 -6.24 -8.05
N LEU A 8 -10.34 -5.57 -7.50
CA LEU A 8 -9.40 -4.79 -8.28
C LEU A 8 -8.14 -5.61 -8.48
N ASP A 9 -7.79 -5.85 -9.73
CA ASP A 9 -6.61 -6.59 -10.12
C ASP A 9 -5.55 -5.70 -10.81
N LEU A 10 -4.32 -6.19 -10.86
CA LEU A 10 -3.20 -5.51 -11.50
C LEU A 10 -3.36 -5.34 -13.00
N ILE A 11 -4.09 -6.22 -13.69
CA ILE A 11 -4.30 -6.13 -15.14
C ILE A 11 -5.05 -4.86 -15.46
N ARG A 12 -6.08 -4.56 -14.69
CA ARG A 12 -6.88 -3.34 -14.84
C ARG A 12 -6.05 -2.10 -14.52
N LEU A 13 -5.27 -2.12 -13.44
CA LEU A 13 -4.40 -1.02 -13.08
C LEU A 13 -3.31 -0.75 -14.12
N ALA A 14 -2.77 -1.79 -14.77
CA ALA A 14 -1.77 -1.67 -15.83
C ALA A 14 -2.29 -1.04 -17.12
N THR A 15 -3.61 -0.88 -17.28
CA THR A 15 -4.23 -0.22 -18.45
C THR A 15 -4.51 1.26 -18.22
N GLU A 16 -4.18 1.79 -17.03
CA GLU A 16 -4.35 3.22 -16.73
C GLU A 16 -3.38 4.07 -17.54
N ASP A 17 -3.85 5.27 -17.89
CA ASP A 17 -3.02 6.27 -18.54
C ASP A 17 -1.84 6.65 -17.63
N GLY A 18 -0.65 6.72 -18.19
CA GLY A 18 0.58 6.99 -17.45
C GLY A 18 1.15 5.79 -16.67
N ALA A 19 0.48 4.64 -16.65
CA ALA A 19 1.00 3.44 -16.02
C ALA A 19 2.17 2.86 -16.83
N VAL A 20 3.30 2.61 -16.16
CA VAL A 20 4.39 1.79 -16.69
C VAL A 20 4.49 0.50 -15.88
N HIS A 21 4.74 -0.62 -16.57
CA HIS A 21 4.68 -1.91 -15.87
C HIS A 21 5.68 -2.92 -16.41
N LEU A 22 6.08 -3.86 -15.54
CA LEU A 22 6.76 -5.11 -15.88
C LEU A 22 5.79 -6.28 -15.66
N ASP A 23 5.55 -7.06 -16.73
CA ASP A 23 4.71 -8.29 -16.73
C ASP A 23 3.30 -8.11 -16.13
N LYS A 24 2.79 -6.87 -16.08
CA LYS A 24 1.53 -6.51 -15.40
C LYS A 24 1.47 -6.97 -13.93
N GLN A 25 2.61 -7.16 -13.31
CA GLN A 25 2.75 -7.60 -11.91
C GLN A 25 3.51 -6.59 -11.05
N PHE A 26 4.24 -5.69 -11.70
CA PHE A 26 4.92 -4.56 -11.09
C PHE A 26 4.51 -3.30 -11.85
N ILE A 27 3.77 -2.41 -11.21
CA ILE A 27 3.15 -1.26 -11.86
C ILE A 27 3.56 0.01 -11.13
N LEU A 28 3.96 1.02 -11.89
CA LEU A 28 4.26 2.37 -11.42
C LEU A 28 3.31 3.34 -12.09
N ILE A 29 2.70 4.22 -11.31
CA ILE A 29 1.84 5.32 -11.76
C ILE A 29 2.23 6.56 -10.97
N ASP A 30 2.25 7.71 -11.62
CA ASP A 30 2.35 9.00 -10.94
C ASP A 30 1.49 10.06 -11.64
N THR A 31 1.26 11.16 -10.94
CA THR A 31 0.45 12.28 -11.40
C THR A 31 1.31 13.52 -11.71
N PHE A 32 2.60 13.33 -12.09
CA PHE A 32 3.53 14.44 -12.29
C PHE A 32 3.40 15.12 -13.66
N ASP A 33 2.95 14.39 -14.67
CA ASP A 33 2.80 14.90 -16.02
C ASP A 33 1.45 15.60 -16.20
N GLU A 34 1.44 16.81 -16.77
CA GLU A 34 0.23 17.57 -17.08
C GLU A 34 -0.71 16.84 -18.06
N MET A 35 -0.21 15.86 -18.82
CA MET A 35 -1.01 14.99 -19.68
C MET A 35 -1.92 14.02 -18.91
N THR A 36 -1.71 13.88 -17.60
CA THR A 36 -2.56 13.10 -16.72
C THR A 36 -3.68 13.91 -16.06
N GLU A 37 -3.98 15.14 -16.53
CA GLU A 37 -5.09 15.96 -16.06
C GLU A 37 -6.50 15.32 -16.17
N GLY A 38 -6.62 14.14 -16.70
CA GLY A 38 -7.85 13.35 -16.72
C GLY A 38 -7.76 12.05 -15.94
N VAL A 39 -6.56 11.64 -15.53
CA VAL A 39 -6.37 10.46 -14.69
C VAL A 39 -6.69 10.85 -13.27
N GLN A 40 -7.97 10.78 -12.95
CA GLN A 40 -8.34 10.58 -11.55
C GLN A 40 -7.69 9.25 -11.17
N ALA A 41 -6.47 9.28 -10.62
CA ALA A 41 -5.75 8.11 -10.10
C ALA A 41 -6.56 7.35 -9.02
N GLY A 42 -7.79 7.70 -8.85
CA GLY A 42 -8.81 7.11 -8.02
C GLY A 42 -10.10 6.77 -8.76
N SER A 43 -10.19 6.92 -10.09
CA SER A 43 -11.45 6.68 -10.79
C SER A 43 -11.97 5.24 -10.63
N PHE A 44 -11.06 4.28 -10.39
CA PHE A 44 -11.43 2.89 -10.10
C PHE A 44 -11.99 2.66 -8.70
N PHE A 45 -11.65 3.54 -7.76
CA PHE A 45 -11.98 3.38 -6.35
C PHE A 45 -13.12 4.30 -5.92
N VAL A 46 -13.62 5.16 -6.83
CA VAL A 46 -14.59 6.20 -6.46
C VAL A 46 -15.90 5.59 -5.97
N ASN A 47 -16.18 5.81 -4.69
CA ASN A 47 -17.46 5.52 -4.03
C ASN A 47 -17.89 4.04 -4.01
N HIS A 48 -16.97 3.11 -4.25
CA HIS A 48 -17.26 1.68 -4.10
C HIS A 48 -16.12 0.98 -3.35
N PRO A 49 -16.43 0.17 -2.33
CA PRO A 49 -15.42 -0.66 -1.69
C PRO A 49 -14.88 -1.68 -2.70
N VAL A 50 -13.55 -1.76 -2.78
CA VAL A 50 -12.82 -2.72 -3.61
C VAL A 50 -11.96 -3.61 -2.73
N LYS A 51 -11.84 -4.87 -3.11
CA LYS A 51 -10.88 -5.78 -2.53
C LYS A 51 -9.64 -5.83 -3.42
N LEU A 52 -8.47 -5.57 -2.83
CA LEU A 52 -7.21 -5.60 -3.55
C LEU A 52 -6.73 -7.04 -3.73
N SER A 53 -6.35 -7.42 -4.95
CA SER A 53 -5.65 -8.68 -5.25
C SER A 53 -4.12 -8.51 -5.33
N PHE A 54 -3.60 -7.38 -4.81
CA PHE A 54 -2.18 -7.01 -4.85
C PHE A 54 -1.84 -6.09 -3.66
N THR A 55 -0.57 -5.87 -3.43
CA THR A 55 -0.10 -4.85 -2.48
C THR A 55 0.12 -3.53 -3.19
N VAL A 56 -0.31 -2.44 -2.59
CA VAL A 56 -0.10 -1.07 -3.11
C VAL A 56 0.64 -0.22 -2.09
N VAL A 57 1.57 0.57 -2.59
CA VAL A 57 2.30 1.60 -1.86
C VAL A 57 2.01 2.94 -2.53
N ILE A 58 1.52 3.91 -1.77
CA ILE A 58 1.17 5.25 -2.26
C ILE A 58 1.98 6.28 -1.49
N PHE A 59 2.72 7.13 -2.21
CA PHE A 59 3.39 8.29 -1.65
C PHE A 59 2.58 9.54 -1.99
N CYS A 60 2.31 10.38 -1.00
CA CYS A 60 1.73 11.70 -1.20
C CYS A 60 2.85 12.75 -1.21
N ILE A 61 3.00 13.46 -2.33
CA ILE A 61 4.05 14.48 -2.51
C ILE A 61 3.48 15.88 -2.23
N SER A 62 2.26 16.15 -2.72
CA SER A 62 1.51 17.38 -2.42
C SER A 62 0.02 17.11 -2.39
N GLY A 63 -0.76 18.04 -1.85
CA GLY A 63 -2.20 17.90 -1.69
C GLY A 63 -2.56 16.84 -0.63
N TRP A 64 -3.70 16.21 -0.79
CA TRP A 64 -4.17 15.14 0.12
C TRP A 64 -5.01 14.11 -0.62
N MET A 65 -5.08 12.89 -0.05
CA MET A 65 -6.01 11.83 -0.47
C MET A 65 -6.75 11.28 0.74
N LYS A 66 -8.01 10.87 0.54
CA LYS A 66 -8.85 10.23 1.57
C LYS A 66 -9.21 8.83 1.17
N PHE A 67 -9.12 7.93 2.14
CA PHE A 67 -9.46 6.52 2.00
C PHE A 67 -10.28 6.04 3.19
N GLN A 68 -11.08 5.03 2.97
CA GLN A 68 -11.57 4.16 4.03
C GLN A 68 -10.95 2.79 3.84
N ILE A 69 -10.24 2.28 4.84
CA ILE A 69 -9.56 0.99 4.81
C ILE A 69 -10.03 0.22 6.04
N SER A 70 -10.59 -0.98 5.83
CA SER A 70 -11.07 -1.83 6.92
C SER A 70 -11.97 -1.07 7.91
N LEU A 71 -12.91 -0.28 7.40
CA LEU A 71 -13.88 0.56 8.15
C LEU A 71 -13.28 1.81 8.82
N GLN A 72 -11.99 2.04 8.74
CA GLN A 72 -11.35 3.23 9.30
C GLN A 72 -11.06 4.26 8.21
N ASN A 73 -11.33 5.55 8.51
CA ASN A 73 -11.02 6.66 7.60
C ASN A 73 -9.58 7.13 7.78
N TYR A 74 -8.90 7.33 6.65
CA TYR A 74 -7.53 7.81 6.59
C TYR A 74 -7.42 9.02 5.68
N VAL A 75 -6.56 9.96 6.05
CA VAL A 75 -6.14 11.08 5.20
C VAL A 75 -4.65 10.95 4.99
N LEU A 76 -4.25 10.88 3.74
CA LEU A 76 -2.85 10.87 3.31
C LEU A 76 -2.46 12.32 2.98
N ASN A 77 -1.50 12.85 3.70
CA ASN A 77 -1.00 14.22 3.57
C ASN A 77 0.40 14.22 2.92
N PRO A 78 0.97 15.37 2.55
CA PRO A 78 2.33 15.44 2.04
C PRO A 78 3.34 14.77 2.99
N ASN A 79 4.25 14.00 2.41
CA ASN A 79 5.24 13.14 3.06
C ASN A 79 4.68 11.88 3.74
N ASP A 80 3.41 11.59 3.57
CA ASP A 80 2.87 10.31 4.01
C ASP A 80 3.08 9.23 2.96
N ILE A 81 3.31 8.02 3.45
CA ILE A 81 3.28 6.78 2.69
C ILE A 81 2.15 5.91 3.22
N LEU A 82 1.32 5.42 2.32
CA LEU A 82 0.26 4.44 2.61
C LEU A 82 0.67 3.09 2.03
N ILE A 83 0.60 2.03 2.82
CA ILE A 83 0.86 0.66 2.37
C ILE A 83 -0.37 -0.18 2.67
N VAL A 84 -1.00 -0.70 1.62
CA VAL A 84 -2.19 -1.56 1.73
C VAL A 84 -1.87 -2.92 1.13
N GLN A 85 -2.05 -3.96 1.92
CA GLN A 85 -1.73 -5.33 1.52
C GLN A 85 -2.86 -5.98 0.71
N GLU A 86 -2.48 -6.98 -0.08
CA GLU A 86 -3.42 -7.89 -0.74
C GLU A 86 -4.48 -8.41 0.23
N GLY A 87 -5.70 -8.56 -0.26
CA GLY A 87 -6.85 -9.03 0.52
C GLY A 87 -7.58 -7.94 1.30
N THR A 88 -6.99 -6.75 1.42
CA THR A 88 -7.60 -5.62 2.12
C THR A 88 -8.77 -5.05 1.33
N ILE A 89 -9.85 -4.69 2.02
CA ILE A 89 -10.97 -3.96 1.45
C ILE A 89 -10.78 -2.48 1.76
N GLY A 90 -10.76 -1.67 0.70
CA GLY A 90 -10.61 -0.23 0.80
C GLY A 90 -11.59 0.50 -0.11
N GLU A 91 -11.78 1.78 0.17
CA GLU A 91 -12.59 2.68 -0.64
C GLU A 91 -11.87 4.02 -0.75
N TYR A 92 -11.73 4.50 -1.96
CA TYR A 92 -11.23 5.84 -2.23
C TYR A 92 -12.36 6.86 -2.03
N ARG A 93 -12.09 7.94 -1.30
CA ARG A 93 -13.05 8.97 -0.92
C ARG A 93 -12.80 10.33 -1.55
N GLY A 94 -11.68 10.51 -2.22
CA GLY A 94 -11.31 11.75 -2.91
C GLY A 94 -9.88 12.21 -2.68
N MET A 95 -9.46 13.20 -3.45
CA MET A 95 -8.18 13.89 -3.31
C MET A 95 -8.33 15.36 -3.69
N SER A 96 -7.34 16.18 -3.29
CA SER A 96 -7.29 17.59 -3.70
C SER A 96 -6.86 17.72 -5.17
N GLU A 97 -7.21 18.84 -5.79
CA GLU A 97 -6.87 19.12 -7.21
C GLU A 97 -5.36 19.26 -7.43
N ASP A 98 -4.62 19.66 -6.41
CA ASP A 98 -3.16 19.81 -6.42
C ASP A 98 -2.42 18.53 -5.95
N ALA A 99 -3.15 17.43 -5.78
CA ALA A 99 -2.56 16.18 -5.30
C ALA A 99 -1.54 15.62 -6.31
N LYS A 100 -0.29 15.49 -5.85
CA LYS A 100 0.76 14.76 -6.55
C LYS A 100 1.08 13.51 -5.79
N ILE A 101 0.86 12.40 -6.43
CA ILE A 101 1.02 11.07 -5.84
C ILE A 101 1.89 10.16 -6.72
N VAL A 102 2.49 9.19 -6.07
CA VAL A 102 3.16 8.06 -6.71
C VAL A 102 2.54 6.78 -6.19
N VAL A 103 2.20 5.87 -7.07
CA VAL A 103 1.64 4.56 -6.77
C VAL A 103 2.59 3.48 -7.28
N ILE A 104 2.94 2.55 -6.40
CA ILE A 104 3.66 1.32 -6.73
C ILE A 104 2.76 0.16 -6.39
N ALA A 105 2.33 -0.60 -7.39
CA ALA A 105 1.49 -1.78 -7.16
C ALA A 105 2.26 -3.06 -7.51
N LEU A 106 2.18 -4.04 -6.62
CA LEU A 106 2.97 -5.27 -6.65
C LEU A 106 2.07 -6.49 -6.54
N GLY A 107 2.17 -7.39 -7.51
CA GLY A 107 1.63 -8.74 -7.37
C GLY A 107 2.29 -9.49 -6.21
N ASN A 108 1.61 -10.51 -5.72
CA ASN A 108 2.05 -11.24 -4.52
C ASN A 108 3.46 -11.83 -4.69
N GLU A 109 3.80 -12.38 -5.86
CA GLU A 109 5.14 -12.90 -6.13
C GLU A 109 6.23 -11.84 -5.91
N TYR A 110 6.05 -10.65 -6.51
CA TYR A 110 7.00 -9.54 -6.39
C TYR A 110 7.07 -9.02 -4.96
N PHE A 111 5.94 -8.93 -4.27
CA PHE A 111 5.90 -8.51 -2.87
C PHE A 111 6.64 -9.50 -1.96
N GLN A 112 6.49 -10.80 -2.15
CA GLN A 112 7.21 -11.81 -1.39
C GLN A 112 8.72 -11.76 -1.64
N MET A 113 9.15 -11.52 -2.87
CA MET A 113 10.58 -11.38 -3.21
C MET A 113 11.21 -10.19 -2.49
N THR A 114 10.51 -9.06 -2.35
CA THR A 114 11.01 -7.88 -1.65
C THR A 114 11.04 -8.06 -0.14
N ASN A 115 10.21 -8.94 0.41
CA ASN A 115 10.05 -9.17 1.84
C ASN A 115 10.72 -10.44 2.36
N GLN A 116 11.56 -11.12 1.57
CA GLN A 116 12.23 -12.37 1.99
C GLN A 116 13.00 -12.24 3.31
N PHE A 117 13.57 -11.08 3.59
CA PHE A 117 14.29 -10.80 4.83
C PHE A 117 13.41 -10.30 5.98
N GLY A 118 12.15 -9.99 5.71
CA GLY A 118 11.20 -9.41 6.68
C GLY A 118 10.08 -10.36 7.12
N ALA A 119 10.09 -11.63 6.73
CA ALA A 119 8.98 -12.56 6.94
C ALA A 119 8.55 -12.74 8.41
N ASN A 120 9.44 -12.51 9.37
CA ASN A 120 9.20 -12.63 10.81
C ASN A 120 9.30 -11.29 11.55
N THR A 121 9.31 -10.15 10.83
CA THR A 121 9.49 -8.85 11.46
C THR A 121 8.15 -8.26 11.96
N PRO A 122 8.18 -7.40 12.98
CA PRO A 122 7.03 -6.62 13.44
C PRO A 122 6.35 -5.79 12.35
N PHE A 123 7.04 -5.58 11.21
CA PHE A 123 6.59 -4.80 10.05
C PHE A 123 5.23 -5.28 9.50
N LYS A 124 5.04 -6.60 9.30
CA LYS A 124 3.74 -7.10 8.84
C LYS A 124 2.61 -6.78 9.80
N GLN A 125 2.85 -6.96 11.09
CA GLN A 125 1.86 -6.67 12.12
C GLN A 125 1.54 -5.17 12.17
N TRP A 126 2.56 -4.32 11.99
CA TRP A 126 2.38 -2.88 11.95
C TRP A 126 1.52 -2.44 10.76
N LEU A 127 1.74 -2.96 9.56
CA LEU A 127 0.95 -2.63 8.36
C LEU A 127 -0.55 -2.88 8.53
N TYR A 128 -0.95 -3.85 9.36
CA TYR A 128 -2.37 -4.09 9.65
C TYR A 128 -2.97 -3.07 10.63
N THR A 129 -2.15 -2.49 11.49
CA THR A 129 -2.63 -1.59 12.55
C THR A 129 -2.44 -0.11 12.21
N SER A 130 -1.51 0.22 11.33
CA SER A 130 -1.15 1.58 10.97
C SER A 130 -0.65 1.62 9.51
N PRO A 131 -1.57 1.66 8.52
CA PRO A 131 -1.18 1.58 7.12
C PRO A 131 -0.48 2.86 6.60
N ILE A 132 -0.53 3.96 7.37
CA ILE A 132 0.13 5.23 7.04
C ILE A 132 1.36 5.44 7.92
N CYS A 133 2.45 5.89 7.28
CA CYS A 133 3.67 6.33 7.93
C CYS A 133 4.04 7.74 7.42
N HIS A 134 4.37 8.64 8.33
CA HIS A 134 4.86 9.97 7.97
C HIS A 134 6.38 9.93 7.86
N LEU A 135 6.91 10.24 6.68
CA LEU A 135 8.33 10.30 6.39
C LEU A 135 8.86 11.73 6.55
N LYS A 136 10.18 11.85 6.72
CA LYS A 136 10.82 13.17 6.64
C LYS A 136 10.91 13.62 5.17
N PRO A 137 10.96 14.92 4.89
CA PRO A 137 11.10 15.42 3.52
C PRO A 137 12.31 14.83 2.76
N GLU A 138 13.44 14.63 3.46
CA GLU A 138 14.67 14.07 2.85
C GLU A 138 14.44 12.64 2.37
N ASP A 139 13.64 11.88 3.09
CA ASP A 139 13.40 10.47 2.79
C ASP A 139 12.38 10.30 1.67
N ILE A 140 11.41 11.21 1.56
CA ILE A 140 10.53 11.29 0.38
C ILE A 140 11.38 11.63 -0.85
N GLN A 141 12.33 12.55 -0.76
CA GLN A 141 13.20 12.90 -1.87
C GLN A 141 14.07 11.72 -2.31
N GLU A 142 14.61 10.95 -1.36
CA GLU A 142 15.31 9.70 -1.65
C GLU A 142 14.39 8.68 -2.32
N ALA A 143 13.18 8.48 -1.79
CA ALA A 143 12.20 7.57 -2.36
C ALA A 143 11.82 7.96 -3.79
N MET A 144 11.65 9.24 -4.09
CA MET A 144 11.36 9.72 -5.44
C MET A 144 12.54 9.53 -6.40
N THR A 145 13.77 9.64 -5.91
CA THR A 145 14.97 9.31 -6.69
C THR A 145 14.96 7.83 -7.08
N VAL A 146 14.71 6.95 -6.12
CA VAL A 146 14.60 5.50 -6.37
C VAL A 146 13.44 5.19 -7.33
N TYR A 147 12.29 5.84 -7.15
CA TYR A 147 11.14 5.71 -8.05
C TYR A 147 11.50 6.06 -9.51
N GLY A 148 12.21 7.17 -9.74
CA GLY A 148 12.69 7.56 -11.06
C GLY A 148 13.60 6.50 -11.70
N LEU A 149 14.51 5.90 -10.92
CA LEU A 149 15.35 4.79 -11.37
C LEU A 149 14.52 3.55 -11.72
N MET A 150 13.46 3.25 -10.96
CA MET A 150 12.54 2.15 -11.27
C MET A 150 11.79 2.38 -12.59
N LYS A 151 11.26 3.59 -12.84
CA LYS A 151 10.62 3.95 -14.14
C LYS A 151 11.59 3.74 -15.29
N GLN A 152 12.83 4.21 -15.16
CA GLN A 152 13.86 4.00 -16.17
C GLN A 152 14.11 2.51 -16.42
N LYS A 153 14.23 1.69 -15.38
CA LYS A 153 14.49 0.25 -15.52
C LYS A 153 13.35 -0.50 -16.22
N ILE A 154 12.11 -0.14 -15.97
CA ILE A 154 10.97 -0.74 -16.67
C ILE A 154 11.07 -0.53 -18.19
N THR A 155 11.54 0.63 -18.62
CA THR A 155 11.64 0.98 -20.06
C THR A 155 12.83 0.36 -20.77
N GLU A 156 13.85 -0.14 -20.07
CA GLU A 156 15.05 -0.79 -20.63
C GLU A 156 14.72 -2.20 -21.16
N LYS A 157 14.00 -2.30 -22.29
CA LYS A 157 13.50 -3.59 -22.83
C LYS A 157 14.61 -4.60 -23.12
N ASP A 158 15.80 -4.15 -23.46
CA ASP A 158 16.96 -5.00 -23.81
C ASP A 158 17.76 -5.47 -22.58
N ASN A 159 17.41 -5.02 -21.39
CA ASN A 159 18.07 -5.44 -20.16
C ASN A 159 17.42 -6.71 -19.61
N PRO A 160 18.10 -7.88 -19.64
CA PRO A 160 17.53 -9.14 -19.15
C PRO A 160 17.37 -9.18 -17.62
N PHE A 161 18.02 -8.26 -16.90
CA PHE A 161 18.02 -8.19 -15.42
C PHE A 161 17.08 -7.10 -14.86
N ARG A 162 16.10 -6.65 -15.66
CA ARG A 162 15.16 -5.60 -15.24
C ARG A 162 14.41 -5.97 -13.96
N LYS A 163 13.95 -7.22 -13.89
CA LYS A 163 13.20 -7.74 -12.74
C LYS A 163 14.03 -7.67 -11.46
N GLU A 164 15.25 -8.17 -11.51
CA GLU A 164 16.17 -8.20 -10.38
C GLU A 164 16.54 -6.79 -9.92
N ALA A 165 16.79 -5.88 -10.87
CA ALA A 165 17.08 -4.48 -10.56
C ALA A 165 15.88 -3.78 -9.87
N LEU A 166 14.66 -3.98 -10.38
CA LEU A 166 13.44 -3.46 -9.75
C LEU A 166 13.25 -4.01 -8.33
N MET A 167 13.52 -5.30 -8.12
CA MET A 167 13.45 -5.90 -6.79
C MET A 167 14.49 -5.29 -5.85
N GLY A 168 15.70 -5.02 -6.32
CA GLY A 168 16.73 -4.30 -5.55
C GLY A 168 16.27 -2.91 -5.12
N TYR A 169 15.70 -2.12 -6.04
CA TYR A 169 15.14 -0.81 -5.70
C TYR A 169 13.99 -0.88 -4.71
N MET A 170 13.08 -1.85 -4.87
CA MET A 170 12.01 -2.07 -3.90
C MET A 170 12.54 -2.44 -2.52
N GLN A 171 13.61 -3.24 -2.45
CA GLN A 171 14.25 -3.56 -1.17
C GLN A 171 14.79 -2.30 -0.50
N VAL A 172 15.45 -1.40 -1.24
CA VAL A 172 15.91 -0.10 -0.71
C VAL A 172 14.74 0.69 -0.13
N LEU A 173 13.64 0.86 -0.87
CA LEU A 173 12.44 1.56 -0.38
C LEU A 173 11.86 0.89 0.87
N THR A 174 11.79 -0.44 0.87
CA THR A 174 11.27 -1.22 2.01
C THR A 174 12.11 -1.01 3.26
N TYR A 175 13.44 -1.09 3.17
CA TYR A 175 14.33 -0.89 4.32
C TYR A 175 14.32 0.54 4.82
N ASN A 176 14.28 1.52 3.92
CA ASN A 176 14.17 2.93 4.29
C ASN A 176 12.86 3.18 5.04
N THR A 177 11.73 2.66 4.55
CA THR A 177 10.45 2.75 5.26
C THR A 177 10.51 2.05 6.61
N TYR A 178 11.11 0.85 6.68
CA TYR A 178 11.23 0.08 7.92
C TYR A 178 12.03 0.80 9.01
N LYS A 179 13.09 1.49 8.65
CA LYS A 179 13.86 2.35 9.56
C LYS A 179 12.98 3.36 10.31
N TYR A 180 12.01 3.97 9.61
CA TYR A 180 11.08 4.92 10.23
C TYR A 180 10.12 4.25 11.20
N LEU A 181 9.65 3.07 10.85
CA LEU A 181 8.69 2.32 11.66
C LEU A 181 9.29 1.92 13.01
N ILE A 182 10.55 1.47 13.02
CA ILE A 182 11.26 1.13 14.26
C ILE A 182 11.35 2.35 15.19
N HIS A 183 11.70 3.51 14.66
CA HIS A 183 11.80 4.74 15.46
C HIS A 183 10.45 5.28 15.92
N HIS A 184 9.37 5.04 15.15
CA HIS A 184 8.02 5.45 15.54
C HIS A 184 7.39 4.56 16.61
N GLU A 185 7.72 3.27 16.67
CA GLU A 185 7.25 2.39 17.76
C GLU A 185 7.75 2.86 19.14
N GLU A 186 8.95 3.43 19.21
CA GLU A 186 9.47 4.01 20.46
C GLU A 186 8.66 5.24 20.90
N ASN A 187 8.13 6.02 19.96
CA ASN A 187 7.35 7.24 20.24
C ASN A 187 5.83 6.99 20.33
N SER A 188 5.29 5.97 19.68
CA SER A 188 3.84 5.72 19.58
C SER A 188 3.24 5.04 20.82
N LYS A 189 4.03 4.72 21.82
CA LYS A 189 3.51 4.31 23.16
C LYS A 189 2.59 5.36 23.79
N ILE A 190 2.65 6.60 23.28
CA ILE A 190 1.88 7.75 23.79
C ILE A 190 0.53 7.91 23.07
N GLU A 191 0.38 7.43 21.82
CA GLU A 191 -0.87 7.56 21.05
C GLU A 191 -1.85 6.38 21.16
N LYS A 192 -1.49 5.35 21.89
CA LYS A 192 -2.35 4.15 22.09
C LYS A 192 -3.66 4.41 22.86
N GLU A 193 -3.90 5.62 23.34
CA GLU A 193 -5.05 5.90 24.23
C GLU A 193 -6.39 6.20 23.50
N ARG A 194 -6.49 6.13 22.18
CA ARG A 194 -7.74 6.50 21.46
C ARG A 194 -8.23 5.56 20.36
N LYS A 195 -7.90 4.29 20.42
CA LYS A 195 -8.57 3.34 19.53
C LYS A 195 -10.05 3.20 19.93
N SER A 196 -10.97 3.30 18.96
CA SER A 196 -12.36 2.99 19.24
C SER A 196 -12.49 1.52 19.63
N ARG A 197 -13.45 1.18 20.49
CA ARG A 197 -13.73 -0.22 20.88
C ARG A 197 -13.94 -1.13 19.68
N GLN A 198 -14.53 -0.61 18.60
CA GLN A 198 -14.70 -1.34 17.34
C GLN A 198 -13.36 -1.69 16.69
N GLN A 199 -12.40 -0.76 16.73
CA GLN A 199 -11.06 -1.00 16.20
C GLN A 199 -10.30 -2.03 17.02
N GLU A 200 -10.42 -1.99 18.36
CA GLU A 200 -9.80 -2.99 19.24
C GLU A 200 -10.35 -4.40 18.98
N ILE A 201 -11.69 -4.51 18.81
CA ILE A 201 -12.34 -5.78 18.47
C ILE A 201 -11.85 -6.27 17.10
N TYR A 202 -11.79 -5.40 16.10
CA TYR A 202 -11.32 -5.74 14.77
C TYR A 202 -9.85 -6.20 14.79
N ASP A 203 -8.97 -5.46 15.44
CA ASP A 203 -7.55 -5.81 15.57
C ASP A 203 -7.35 -7.15 16.30
N SER A 204 -8.13 -7.42 17.34
CA SER A 204 -8.13 -8.70 18.05
C SER A 204 -8.60 -9.85 17.16
N PHE A 205 -9.68 -9.64 16.44
CA PHE A 205 -10.22 -10.61 15.49
C PHE A 205 -9.21 -10.98 14.41
N ILE A 206 -8.55 -9.98 13.80
CA ILE A 206 -7.52 -10.20 12.78
C ILE A 206 -6.32 -10.97 13.36
N LYS A 207 -5.87 -10.62 14.56
CA LYS A 207 -4.78 -11.34 15.25
C LYS A 207 -5.11 -12.82 15.49
N GLU A 208 -6.32 -13.10 15.93
CA GLU A 208 -6.74 -14.48 16.20
C GLU A 208 -6.91 -15.28 14.90
N ILE A 209 -7.42 -14.66 13.85
CA ILE A 209 -7.42 -15.28 12.51
C ILE A 209 -6.00 -15.63 12.09
N GLN A 210 -5.06 -14.69 12.12
CA GLN A 210 -3.68 -14.91 11.69
C GLN A 210 -3.00 -16.05 12.46
N LYS A 211 -3.32 -16.20 13.73
CA LYS A 211 -2.77 -17.24 14.60
C LYS A 211 -3.36 -18.62 14.33
N ASN A 212 -4.64 -18.68 13.99
CA ASN A 212 -5.42 -19.91 14.00
C ASN A 212 -5.97 -20.34 12.64
N TYR A 213 -5.88 -19.54 11.55
CA TYR A 213 -6.52 -19.80 10.25
C TYR A 213 -6.12 -21.12 9.60
N THR A 214 -4.94 -21.67 9.94
CA THR A 214 -4.49 -22.96 9.45
C THR A 214 -5.17 -24.14 10.15
N LYS A 215 -5.69 -23.93 11.37
CA LYS A 215 -6.29 -24.94 12.24
C LYS A 215 -7.82 -24.79 12.32
N GLU A 216 -8.29 -23.54 12.41
CA GLU A 216 -9.70 -23.20 12.54
C GLU A 216 -10.19 -22.32 11.40
N ARG A 217 -11.27 -22.76 10.74
CA ARG A 217 -11.87 -22.06 9.60
C ARG A 217 -13.31 -21.60 9.87
N SER A 218 -13.86 -21.94 11.04
CA SER A 218 -15.22 -21.58 11.42
C SER A 218 -15.29 -20.13 11.91
N ILE A 219 -16.19 -19.33 11.33
CA ILE A 219 -16.44 -17.95 11.78
C ILE A 219 -16.95 -17.92 13.22
N SER A 220 -17.73 -18.90 13.64
CA SER A 220 -18.27 -18.99 15.01
C SER A 220 -17.15 -19.11 16.04
N TYR A 221 -16.08 -19.85 15.75
CA TYR A 221 -14.91 -19.93 16.63
C TYR A 221 -14.33 -18.56 16.94
N TYR A 222 -14.20 -17.70 15.94
CA TYR A 222 -13.63 -16.36 16.10
C TYR A 222 -14.62 -15.35 16.68
N ALA A 223 -15.90 -15.61 16.62
CA ALA A 223 -16.93 -14.74 17.20
C ALA A 223 -17.12 -14.97 18.70
N ASP A 224 -16.71 -16.12 19.21
CA ASP A 224 -16.82 -16.53 20.61
C ASP A 224 -15.55 -16.19 21.44
N LEU A 225 -14.51 -15.63 20.79
CA LEU A 225 -13.26 -15.17 21.41
C LEU A 225 -13.34 -13.70 21.82
#